data_56b448cf550eed1853b05280b97de3d6
#
_entry.id   56b448cf550eed1853b05280b97de3d6
#
_cell.length_a   1.000
_cell.length_b   1.000
_cell.length_c   1.000
_cell.angle_alpha   90.00
_cell.angle_beta   90.00
_cell.angle_gamma   90.00
#
_symmetry.space_group_name_H-M   'P 1'
#
loop_
_entity.id
_entity.type
_entity.pdbx_description
1 polymer ?
#
loop_
_entity_poly.entity_id
_entity_poly.type
_entity_poly.pdbx_seq_one_letter_code
_entity_poly.pdbx_strand_id
1 'polypeptide(L)'
;MEITDRLLKAEPSGQEILDSLPFYVFLVNSQHRILAGNEAVRRELGLDPARILGAYCPSVVHGCESPVKNCPLAEALKSGRAAEREVFDSKSGRWLNAAVYPTNVFADNGDPIYLHFARDVTEFKKTAHELSQTLEHQWAMSNMLQKMQSCHERSEIIRVLLDQVLCLSWLGMSAKAVGFLKTDNGLEMVVQRNLDPVMIEQCHRLAVGECCCGKVAETGRVRVCVNSSDNHTKCAALSDHQHIVLPIIHEASLLGVYALYIYNLDRLDNPRLKFLESAADIAAAALAREQAREKAKLIQGMYVSQLISSQEDERKSVAQELQEHVCQSLSALLLETQVRSNEDRTINHIREQYEGQIRDLIDEVRLIAGKLRPTVLDDFGFESALSRLIKELREHAQLEIDYQFITSPIWAGRRLPGSIEVGLYRVAVDALNNVISHASASRLSVMVILQRSRLMMLIEDNGCGFDYAAVRQNIKGSMGLIAIEERVTSLGGTLDIESKPQEGTTVRISIDVDVQASQLALNKMEFSH
;
A
#
# COMPACT_ATOMS: atom_id res chain seq x y z
N MET A 1 58.63 -5.37 -45.43
CA MET A 1 58.25 -4.60 -46.64
C MET A 1 58.02 -5.46 -47.87
N GLU A 2 58.46 -6.74 -47.90
CA GLU A 2 58.23 -7.64 -49.05
C GLU A 2 56.95 -8.46 -49.02
N ILE A 3 56.28 -8.60 -47.88
CA ILE A 3 55.03 -9.37 -47.76
C ILE A 3 53.82 -8.52 -48.17
N THR A 4 53.86 -7.21 -47.90
CA THR A 4 52.78 -6.27 -48.27
C THR A 4 52.73 -5.98 -49.76
N ASP A 5 53.85 -6.07 -50.48
CA ASP A 5 53.93 -5.83 -51.92
C ASP A 5 53.49 -7.03 -52.78
N ARG A 6 53.46 -8.26 -52.21
CA ARG A 6 52.92 -9.46 -52.83
C ARG A 6 51.40 -9.61 -52.72
N LEU A 7 50.79 -9.04 -51.66
CA LEU A 7 49.34 -9.04 -51.45
C LEU A 7 48.59 -8.01 -52.31
N LEU A 8 49.29 -7.00 -52.85
CA LEU A 8 48.69 -5.96 -53.70
C LEU A 8 48.82 -6.23 -55.22
N LYS A 9 49.43 -7.37 -55.60
CA LYS A 9 49.63 -7.71 -57.07
C LYS A 9 48.77 -8.87 -57.58
N ALA A 10 47.93 -9.51 -56.76
CA ALA A 10 46.94 -10.44 -57.26
C ALA A 10 45.59 -9.69 -57.23
N GLU A 11 45.12 -9.28 -58.40
CA GLU A 11 43.71 -8.88 -58.54
C GLU A 11 42.89 -10.17 -58.31
N PRO A 12 42.15 -10.29 -57.17
CA PRO A 12 41.31 -11.44 -56.91
C PRO A 12 40.25 -11.50 -58.03
N SER A 13 39.99 -12.65 -58.58
CA SER A 13 38.88 -12.81 -59.52
C SER A 13 37.58 -12.47 -58.84
N GLY A 14 36.60 -11.93 -59.53
CA GLY A 14 35.29 -11.59 -58.92
C GLY A 14 34.65 -12.78 -58.18
N GLN A 15 34.95 -14.01 -58.63
CA GLN A 15 34.50 -15.24 -57.96
C GLN A 15 35.19 -15.49 -56.64
N GLU A 16 36.50 -15.25 -56.50
CA GLU A 16 37.22 -15.39 -55.21
C GLU A 16 36.70 -14.43 -54.16
N ILE A 17 36.31 -13.22 -54.57
CA ILE A 17 35.68 -12.25 -53.65
C ILE A 17 34.30 -12.77 -53.21
N LEU A 18 33.48 -13.27 -54.12
CA LEU A 18 32.18 -13.83 -53.80
C LEU A 18 32.29 -15.06 -52.87
N ASP A 19 33.27 -15.94 -53.14
CA ASP A 19 33.49 -17.15 -52.36
C ASP A 19 34.02 -16.88 -50.94
N SER A 20 34.61 -15.72 -50.72
CA SER A 20 35.05 -15.28 -49.37
C SER A 20 33.90 -14.85 -48.48
N LEU A 21 32.73 -14.59 -49.04
CA LEU A 21 31.56 -14.13 -48.26
C LEU A 21 30.99 -15.27 -47.39
N PRO A 22 30.64 -14.99 -46.12
CA PRO A 22 30.18 -16.01 -45.19
C PRO A 22 28.71 -16.43 -45.39
N PHE A 23 27.99 -15.83 -46.32
CA PHE A 23 26.60 -16.10 -46.66
C PHE A 23 26.44 -16.38 -48.15
N TYR A 24 25.36 -17.08 -48.55
CA TYR A 24 25.19 -17.39 -49.96
C TYR A 24 24.80 -16.19 -50.82
N VAL A 25 25.39 -16.13 -51.97
CA VAL A 25 25.16 -15.09 -52.96
C VAL A 25 24.84 -15.74 -54.30
N PHE A 26 23.81 -15.24 -54.97
CA PHE A 26 23.44 -15.61 -56.32
C PHE A 26 23.47 -14.39 -57.24
N LEU A 27 23.90 -14.60 -58.45
CA LEU A 27 23.54 -13.73 -59.56
C LEU A 27 22.28 -14.31 -60.17
N VAL A 28 21.26 -13.51 -60.35
CA VAL A 28 19.97 -13.95 -60.90
C VAL A 28 19.48 -12.97 -61.93
N ASN A 29 18.74 -13.50 -62.92
CA ASN A 29 18.13 -12.66 -63.95
C ASN A 29 16.68 -12.26 -63.60
N SER A 30 16.04 -11.47 -64.48
CA SER A 30 14.67 -11.02 -64.35
C SER A 30 13.63 -12.15 -64.24
N GLN A 31 13.95 -13.34 -64.75
CA GLN A 31 13.11 -14.53 -64.70
C GLN A 31 13.40 -15.44 -63.53
N HIS A 32 14.08 -14.94 -62.48
CA HIS A 32 14.48 -15.69 -61.28
C HIS A 32 15.41 -16.90 -61.61
N ARG A 33 16.16 -16.87 -62.72
CA ARG A 33 17.13 -17.91 -63.03
C ARG A 33 18.47 -17.58 -62.42
N ILE A 34 19.10 -18.58 -61.82
CA ILE A 34 20.43 -18.47 -61.21
C ILE A 34 21.48 -18.50 -62.27
N LEU A 35 22.30 -17.46 -62.34
CA LEU A 35 23.39 -17.33 -63.32
C LEU A 35 24.75 -17.70 -62.73
N ALA A 36 24.94 -17.48 -61.45
CA ALA A 36 26.12 -17.87 -60.70
C ALA A 36 25.78 -17.98 -59.17
N GLY A 37 26.60 -18.72 -58.46
CA GLY A 37 26.52 -18.83 -57.00
C GLY A 37 27.91 -18.94 -56.36
N ASN A 38 28.08 -18.48 -55.15
CA ASN A 38 29.35 -18.60 -54.43
C ASN A 38 29.46 -19.93 -53.65
N GLU A 39 30.64 -20.25 -53.13
CA GLU A 39 30.91 -21.48 -52.37
C GLU A 39 30.07 -21.60 -51.09
N ALA A 40 29.60 -20.48 -50.52
CA ALA A 40 28.69 -20.50 -49.37
C ALA A 40 27.34 -21.19 -49.71
N VAL A 41 26.93 -21.24 -50.97
CA VAL A 41 25.74 -22.00 -51.44
C VAL A 41 25.89 -23.48 -51.11
N ARG A 42 27.08 -24.05 -51.26
CA ARG A 42 27.37 -25.44 -50.92
C ARG A 42 27.27 -25.65 -49.39
N ARG A 43 27.87 -24.74 -48.65
CA ARG A 43 27.92 -24.79 -47.18
C ARG A 43 26.54 -24.64 -46.52
N GLU A 44 25.77 -23.65 -46.96
CA GLU A 44 24.52 -23.27 -46.32
C GLU A 44 23.29 -24.03 -46.84
N LEU A 45 23.25 -24.32 -48.16
CA LEU A 45 22.13 -24.98 -48.82
C LEU A 45 22.42 -26.44 -49.17
N GLY A 46 23.66 -26.90 -49.00
CA GLY A 46 24.06 -28.26 -49.39
C GLY A 46 24.03 -28.49 -50.93
N LEU A 47 24.03 -27.42 -51.74
CA LEU A 47 23.89 -27.46 -53.17
C LEU A 47 25.22 -27.13 -53.84
N ASP A 48 25.53 -27.83 -54.93
CA ASP A 48 26.69 -27.51 -55.76
C ASP A 48 26.39 -26.29 -56.63
N PRO A 49 27.14 -25.16 -56.47
CA PRO A 49 26.93 -23.97 -57.31
C PRO A 49 26.91 -24.22 -58.80
N ALA A 50 27.72 -25.15 -59.27
CA ALA A 50 27.76 -25.50 -60.72
C ALA A 50 26.49 -26.21 -61.16
N ARG A 51 25.81 -26.96 -60.33
CA ARG A 51 24.60 -27.73 -60.67
C ARG A 51 23.31 -26.93 -60.64
N ILE A 52 23.32 -25.77 -60.02
CA ILE A 52 22.13 -24.89 -59.92
C ILE A 52 22.10 -23.81 -61.01
N LEU A 53 23.09 -23.76 -61.91
CA LEU A 53 23.10 -22.81 -63.01
C LEU A 53 21.87 -23.00 -63.91
N GLY A 54 21.18 -21.90 -64.22
CA GLY A 54 19.93 -21.89 -65.00
C GLY A 54 18.70 -22.35 -64.21
N ALA A 55 18.85 -22.85 -62.96
CA ALA A 55 17.75 -23.30 -62.15
C ALA A 55 16.90 -22.10 -61.65
N TYR A 56 15.64 -22.38 -61.29
CA TYR A 56 14.71 -21.38 -60.81
C TYR A 56 14.93 -21.11 -59.26
N CYS A 57 15.35 -19.92 -58.96
CA CYS A 57 15.73 -19.54 -57.58
C CYS A 57 14.68 -19.92 -56.51
N PRO A 58 13.36 -19.65 -56.67
CA PRO A 58 12.36 -20.04 -55.67
C PRO A 58 12.29 -21.56 -55.42
N SER A 59 12.49 -22.39 -56.48
CA SER A 59 12.45 -23.85 -56.31
C SER A 59 13.71 -24.38 -55.61
N VAL A 60 14.85 -23.79 -55.92
CA VAL A 60 16.15 -24.19 -55.34
C VAL A 60 16.26 -23.79 -53.87
N VAL A 61 15.95 -22.54 -53.55
CA VAL A 61 16.14 -21.99 -52.21
C VAL A 61 14.97 -22.35 -51.28
N HIS A 62 13.73 -22.15 -51.74
CA HIS A 62 12.54 -22.27 -50.90
C HIS A 62 11.69 -23.52 -51.21
N GLY A 63 11.98 -24.25 -52.23
CA GLY A 63 11.18 -25.41 -52.66
C GLY A 63 9.80 -25.04 -53.22
N CYS A 64 9.63 -23.82 -53.74
CA CYS A 64 8.36 -23.29 -54.23
C CYS A 64 8.33 -23.18 -55.76
N GLU A 65 7.16 -23.40 -56.35
CA GLU A 65 6.97 -23.23 -57.81
C GLU A 65 6.82 -21.76 -58.24
N SER A 66 6.58 -20.87 -57.28
CA SER A 66 6.43 -19.42 -57.47
C SER A 66 7.23 -18.63 -56.43
N PRO A 67 7.55 -17.35 -56.70
CA PRO A 67 8.24 -16.53 -55.70
C PRO A 67 7.48 -16.47 -54.39
N VAL A 68 8.22 -16.57 -53.28
CA VAL A 68 7.62 -16.45 -51.91
C VAL A 68 6.96 -15.09 -51.73
N LYS A 69 5.98 -15.02 -50.87
CA LYS A 69 5.35 -13.75 -50.47
C LYS A 69 6.43 -12.79 -49.96
N ASN A 70 6.48 -11.58 -50.53
CA ASN A 70 7.50 -10.56 -50.22
C ASN A 70 8.92 -10.93 -50.75
N CYS A 71 9.03 -11.66 -51.86
CA CYS A 71 10.30 -11.92 -52.51
C CYS A 71 11.01 -10.61 -52.89
N PRO A 72 12.24 -10.33 -52.40
CA PRO A 72 12.93 -9.07 -52.69
C PRO A 72 13.30 -8.90 -54.15
N LEU A 73 13.51 -9.99 -54.91
CA LEU A 73 13.74 -9.90 -56.35
C LEU A 73 12.49 -9.44 -57.11
N ALA A 74 11.32 -9.95 -56.75
CA ALA A 74 10.07 -9.51 -57.36
C ALA A 74 9.79 -8.01 -57.09
N GLU A 75 10.21 -7.51 -55.95
CA GLU A 75 10.10 -6.08 -55.59
C GLU A 75 11.15 -5.23 -56.36
N ALA A 76 12.40 -5.68 -56.43
CA ALA A 76 13.47 -4.99 -57.16
C ALA A 76 13.16 -4.90 -58.66
N LEU A 77 12.57 -5.94 -59.25
CA LEU A 77 12.09 -5.93 -60.63
C LEU A 77 11.01 -4.88 -60.89
N LYS A 78 10.11 -4.67 -59.95
CA LYS A 78 9.03 -3.68 -60.10
C LYS A 78 9.50 -2.25 -59.86
N SER A 79 10.39 -2.06 -58.89
CA SER A 79 10.81 -0.72 -58.42
C SER A 79 12.05 -0.20 -59.16
N GLY A 80 12.84 -1.07 -59.76
CA GLY A 80 14.17 -0.74 -60.32
C GLY A 80 15.20 -0.37 -59.24
N ARG A 81 14.92 -0.62 -57.98
CA ARG A 81 15.78 -0.27 -56.83
C ARG A 81 16.11 -1.51 -56.02
N ALA A 82 17.14 -1.39 -55.18
CA ALA A 82 17.46 -2.43 -54.20
C ALA A 82 16.28 -2.70 -53.28
N ALA A 83 16.04 -3.97 -52.95
CA ALA A 83 15.02 -4.41 -52.02
C ALA A 83 15.63 -5.36 -50.98
N GLU A 84 15.29 -5.15 -49.72
CA GLU A 84 15.73 -5.98 -48.61
C GLU A 84 14.52 -6.38 -47.77
N ARG A 85 14.40 -7.67 -47.44
CA ARG A 85 13.29 -8.23 -46.70
C ARG A 85 13.74 -9.38 -45.82
N GLU A 86 13.12 -9.46 -44.65
CA GLU A 86 13.24 -10.66 -43.84
C GLU A 86 12.15 -11.66 -44.24
N VAL A 87 12.58 -12.88 -44.58
CA VAL A 87 11.71 -13.94 -45.06
C VAL A 87 11.90 -15.18 -44.18
N PHE A 88 10.80 -15.77 -43.73
CA PHE A 88 10.84 -17.08 -43.10
C PHE A 88 10.86 -18.16 -44.16
N ASP A 89 11.92 -18.94 -44.23
CA ASP A 89 12.05 -20.07 -45.13
C ASP A 89 11.47 -21.32 -44.46
N SER A 90 10.29 -21.72 -44.89
CA SER A 90 9.57 -22.88 -44.34
C SER A 90 10.27 -24.23 -44.61
N LYS A 91 11.16 -24.30 -45.61
CA LYS A 91 11.91 -25.53 -45.95
C LYS A 91 13.04 -25.78 -44.96
N SER A 92 13.79 -24.75 -44.60
CA SER A 92 14.89 -24.85 -43.62
C SER A 92 14.47 -24.51 -42.19
N GLY A 93 13.29 -23.92 -41.98
CA GLY A 93 12.83 -23.41 -40.68
C GLY A 93 13.61 -22.18 -40.18
N ARG A 94 14.28 -21.45 -41.11
CA ARG A 94 15.17 -20.34 -40.77
C ARG A 94 14.60 -19.00 -41.19
N TRP A 95 14.97 -17.96 -40.45
CA TRP A 95 14.76 -16.58 -40.83
C TRP A 95 15.96 -16.09 -41.67
N LEU A 96 15.68 -15.68 -42.90
CA LEU A 96 16.67 -15.16 -43.82
C LEU A 96 16.47 -13.66 -44.02
N ASN A 97 17.51 -12.87 -43.83
CA ASN A 97 17.53 -11.50 -44.35
C ASN A 97 18.03 -11.55 -45.78
N ALA A 98 17.10 -11.44 -46.73
CA ALA A 98 17.35 -11.52 -48.15
C ALA A 98 17.35 -10.12 -48.78
N ALA A 99 18.41 -9.81 -49.53
CA ALA A 99 18.53 -8.55 -50.26
C ALA A 99 18.86 -8.79 -51.73
N VAL A 100 18.31 -7.93 -52.57
CA VAL A 100 18.54 -7.94 -54.01
C VAL A 100 18.93 -6.53 -54.44
N TYR A 101 20.05 -6.48 -55.18
CA TYR A 101 20.59 -5.24 -55.74
C TYR A 101 20.62 -5.33 -57.25
N PRO A 102 20.00 -4.39 -58.00
CA PRO A 102 20.22 -4.26 -59.43
C PRO A 102 21.71 -4.00 -59.69
N THR A 103 22.28 -4.72 -60.65
CA THR A 103 23.63 -4.44 -61.11
C THR A 103 23.59 -3.64 -62.41
N ASN A 104 24.71 -3.05 -62.79
CA ASN A 104 24.85 -2.43 -64.14
C ASN A 104 25.33 -3.45 -65.22
N VAL A 105 25.20 -4.75 -64.92
CA VAL A 105 25.61 -5.83 -65.79
C VAL A 105 24.37 -6.45 -66.41
N PHE A 106 24.48 -6.76 -67.70
CA PHE A 106 23.45 -7.42 -68.52
C PHE A 106 23.98 -8.74 -69.06
N ALA A 107 23.12 -9.73 -69.16
CA ALA A 107 23.43 -10.96 -69.79
C ALA A 107 23.53 -10.76 -71.35
N ASP A 108 24.08 -11.71 -72.09
CA ASP A 108 24.27 -11.65 -73.57
C ASP A 108 22.96 -11.36 -74.32
N ASN A 109 21.82 -11.73 -73.75
CA ASN A 109 20.48 -11.48 -74.29
C ASN A 109 19.90 -10.12 -73.91
N GLY A 110 20.67 -9.24 -73.19
CA GLY A 110 20.21 -7.93 -72.69
C GLY A 110 19.39 -7.95 -71.40
N ASP A 111 19.22 -9.13 -70.75
CA ASP A 111 18.49 -9.26 -69.54
C ASP A 111 19.31 -8.70 -68.34
N PRO A 112 18.74 -7.83 -67.44
CA PRO A 112 19.48 -7.29 -66.32
C PRO A 112 19.82 -8.37 -65.29
N ILE A 113 21.02 -8.26 -64.71
CA ILE A 113 21.52 -9.17 -63.69
C ILE A 113 21.36 -8.50 -62.33
N TYR A 114 20.88 -9.27 -61.36
CA TYR A 114 20.68 -8.87 -59.98
C TYR A 114 21.60 -9.68 -59.09
N LEU A 115 22.19 -8.98 -58.10
CA LEU A 115 22.91 -9.60 -56.99
C LEU A 115 21.89 -9.92 -55.90
N HIS A 116 21.68 -11.20 -55.62
CA HIS A 116 20.79 -11.69 -54.60
C HIS A 116 21.60 -12.41 -53.53
N PHE A 117 21.51 -11.97 -52.31
CA PHE A 117 22.10 -12.67 -51.16
C PHE A 117 21.10 -12.83 -50.04
N ALA A 118 21.34 -13.82 -49.18
CA ALA A 118 20.59 -13.99 -47.99
C ALA A 118 21.50 -14.45 -46.84
N ARG A 119 21.28 -13.85 -45.71
CA ARG A 119 21.97 -14.14 -44.45
C ARG A 119 21.00 -14.78 -43.46
N ASP A 120 21.43 -15.88 -42.85
CA ASP A 120 20.67 -16.46 -41.71
C ASP A 120 20.70 -15.52 -40.53
N VAL A 121 19.52 -15.09 -40.10
CA VAL A 121 19.32 -14.20 -38.96
C VAL A 121 18.50 -14.87 -37.84
N THR A 122 18.37 -16.20 -37.92
CA THR A 122 17.54 -16.97 -36.99
C THR A 122 18.02 -16.81 -35.53
N GLU A 123 19.31 -16.98 -35.27
CA GLU A 123 19.89 -16.80 -33.94
C GLU A 123 19.76 -15.36 -33.46
N PHE A 124 20.02 -14.41 -34.35
CA PHE A 124 19.87 -12.99 -34.01
C PHE A 124 18.43 -12.67 -33.58
N LYS A 125 17.44 -13.14 -34.34
CA LYS A 125 16.03 -12.95 -33.98
C LYS A 125 15.64 -13.64 -32.68
N LYS A 126 16.15 -14.85 -32.47
CA LYS A 126 15.91 -15.58 -31.21
C LYS A 126 16.49 -14.83 -30.01
N THR A 127 17.75 -14.42 -30.11
CA THR A 127 18.41 -13.65 -29.03
C THR A 127 17.73 -12.30 -28.81
N ALA A 128 17.36 -11.59 -29.87
CA ALA A 128 16.64 -10.33 -29.77
C ALA A 128 15.27 -10.50 -29.09
N HIS A 129 14.56 -11.59 -29.39
CA HIS A 129 13.29 -11.92 -28.77
C HIS A 129 13.46 -12.27 -27.29
N GLU A 130 14.44 -13.10 -26.92
CA GLU A 130 14.78 -13.46 -25.56
C GLU A 130 15.17 -12.22 -24.74
N LEU A 131 16.00 -11.34 -25.32
CA LEU A 131 16.38 -10.08 -24.69
C LEU A 131 15.16 -9.17 -24.44
N SER A 132 14.29 -9.05 -25.45
CA SER A 132 13.05 -8.25 -25.33
C SER A 132 12.15 -8.76 -24.19
N GLN A 133 11.97 -10.08 -24.09
CA GLN A 133 11.21 -10.69 -22.99
C GLN A 133 11.87 -10.43 -21.62
N THR A 134 13.19 -10.56 -21.56
CA THR A 134 13.91 -10.30 -20.31
C THR A 134 13.75 -8.86 -19.85
N LEU A 135 13.86 -7.90 -20.77
CA LEU A 135 13.63 -6.48 -20.47
C LEU A 135 12.20 -6.20 -20.04
N GLU A 136 11.21 -6.81 -20.68
CA GLU A 136 9.80 -6.70 -20.30
C GLU A 136 9.57 -7.20 -18.85
N HIS A 137 10.13 -8.37 -18.51
CA HIS A 137 10.06 -8.93 -17.17
C HIS A 137 10.74 -8.03 -16.13
N GLN A 138 11.94 -7.52 -16.40
CA GLN A 138 12.66 -6.63 -15.51
C GLN A 138 11.90 -5.32 -15.28
N TRP A 139 11.34 -4.74 -16.33
CA TRP A 139 10.53 -3.54 -16.26
C TRP A 139 9.27 -3.75 -15.40
N ALA A 140 8.56 -4.87 -15.60
CA ALA A 140 7.38 -5.20 -14.81
C ALA A 140 7.71 -5.40 -13.34
N MET A 141 8.81 -6.10 -13.01
CA MET A 141 9.27 -6.28 -11.62
C MET A 141 9.64 -4.96 -10.96
N SER A 142 10.39 -4.09 -11.66
CA SER A 142 10.77 -2.77 -11.15
C SER A 142 9.55 -1.90 -10.86
N ASN A 143 8.57 -1.90 -11.77
CA ASN A 143 7.30 -1.18 -11.57
C ASN A 143 6.49 -1.75 -10.40
N MET A 144 6.44 -3.07 -10.25
CA MET A 144 5.79 -3.68 -9.09
C MET A 144 6.41 -3.22 -7.78
N LEU A 145 7.74 -3.31 -7.66
CA LEU A 145 8.47 -2.87 -6.48
C LEU A 145 8.18 -1.39 -6.15
N GLN A 146 8.28 -0.51 -7.14
CA GLN A 146 8.05 0.92 -6.95
C GLN A 146 6.61 1.22 -6.51
N LYS A 147 5.61 0.67 -7.21
CA LYS A 147 4.20 0.92 -6.91
C LYS A 147 3.78 0.32 -5.57
N MET A 148 4.25 -0.89 -5.24
CA MET A 148 3.90 -1.55 -3.98
C MET A 148 4.53 -0.86 -2.75
N GLN A 149 5.59 -0.05 -2.92
CA GLN A 149 6.15 0.75 -1.82
C GLN A 149 5.18 1.81 -1.28
N SER A 150 4.33 2.36 -2.14
CA SER A 150 3.35 3.38 -1.80
C SER A 150 1.97 2.82 -1.42
N CYS A 151 1.75 1.52 -1.53
CA CYS A 151 0.49 0.91 -1.13
C CYS A 151 0.35 0.87 0.39
N HIS A 152 -0.85 1.22 0.87
CA HIS A 152 -1.21 1.24 2.28
C HIS A 152 -2.32 0.25 2.61
N GLU A 153 -2.89 -0.40 1.60
CA GLU A 153 -3.89 -1.44 1.73
C GLU A 153 -3.41 -2.74 1.08
N ARG A 154 -3.71 -3.86 1.72
CA ARG A 154 -3.34 -5.20 1.22
C ARG A 154 -3.98 -5.51 -0.13
N SER A 155 -5.21 -5.04 -0.36
CA SER A 155 -5.93 -5.16 -1.63
C SER A 155 -5.25 -4.42 -2.78
N GLU A 156 -4.65 -3.25 -2.51
CA GLU A 156 -3.89 -2.49 -3.52
C GLU A 156 -2.64 -3.22 -3.99
N ILE A 157 -1.94 -3.91 -3.08
CA ILE A 157 -0.76 -4.72 -3.42
C ILE A 157 -1.15 -5.81 -4.42
N ILE A 158 -2.25 -6.53 -4.15
CA ILE A 158 -2.76 -7.55 -5.07
C ILE A 158 -3.20 -6.93 -6.40
N ARG A 159 -3.80 -5.75 -6.38
CA ARG A 159 -4.18 -5.01 -7.60
C ARG A 159 -2.97 -4.70 -8.46
N VAL A 160 -1.91 -4.15 -7.86
CA VAL A 160 -0.65 -3.87 -8.57
C VAL A 160 -0.04 -5.14 -9.15
N LEU A 161 -0.02 -6.24 -8.39
CA LEU A 161 0.45 -7.54 -8.87
C LEU A 161 -0.29 -7.95 -10.16
N LEU A 162 -1.63 -8.01 -10.11
CA LEU A 162 -2.41 -8.46 -11.26
C LEU A 162 -2.27 -7.53 -12.46
N ASP A 163 -2.29 -6.21 -12.24
CA ASP A 163 -2.19 -5.23 -13.32
C ASP A 163 -0.83 -5.29 -14.03
N GLN A 164 0.27 -5.46 -13.29
CA GLN A 164 1.60 -5.59 -13.89
C GLN A 164 1.79 -6.94 -14.61
N VAL A 165 1.26 -8.02 -14.06
CA VAL A 165 1.31 -9.33 -14.71
C VAL A 165 0.48 -9.34 -15.98
N LEU A 166 -0.72 -8.77 -15.98
CA LEU A 166 -1.59 -8.72 -17.16
C LEU A 166 -1.08 -7.80 -18.29
N CYS A 167 -0.14 -6.89 -18.02
CA CYS A 167 0.50 -6.06 -19.04
C CYS A 167 1.52 -6.83 -19.89
N LEU A 168 1.87 -8.08 -19.55
CA LEU A 168 2.86 -8.86 -20.28
C LEU A 168 2.34 -9.30 -21.66
N SER A 169 3.15 -9.07 -22.68
CA SER A 169 2.78 -9.31 -24.10
C SER A 169 2.38 -10.75 -24.39
N TRP A 170 2.98 -11.73 -23.70
CA TRP A 170 2.73 -13.15 -23.93
C TRP A 170 1.43 -13.68 -23.32
N LEU A 171 0.80 -12.96 -22.37
CA LEU A 171 -0.50 -13.34 -21.78
C LEU A 171 -1.68 -13.05 -22.71
N GLY A 172 -1.54 -12.05 -23.58
CA GLY A 172 -2.59 -11.64 -24.51
C GLY A 172 -3.64 -10.71 -23.89
N MET A 173 -4.36 -9.98 -24.73
CA MET A 173 -5.28 -8.90 -24.34
C MET A 173 -6.55 -9.38 -23.58
N SER A 174 -6.88 -10.65 -23.64
CA SER A 174 -8.09 -11.24 -23.01
C SER A 174 -7.78 -12.09 -21.77
N ALA A 175 -6.57 -12.02 -21.25
CA ALA A 175 -6.21 -12.74 -20.03
C ALA A 175 -7.07 -12.29 -18.85
N LYS A 176 -7.50 -13.27 -18.04
CA LYS A 176 -8.29 -13.03 -16.83
C LYS A 176 -7.43 -13.32 -15.61
N ALA A 177 -7.66 -12.59 -14.52
CA ALA A 177 -6.89 -12.77 -13.30
C ALA A 177 -7.76 -12.55 -12.06
N VAL A 178 -7.39 -13.23 -10.98
CA VAL A 178 -8.02 -13.07 -9.67
C VAL A 178 -6.98 -13.18 -8.58
N GLY A 179 -7.14 -12.37 -7.54
CA GLY A 179 -6.29 -12.38 -6.36
C GLY A 179 -7.11 -12.51 -5.09
N PHE A 180 -6.63 -13.37 -4.21
CA PHE A 180 -7.21 -13.69 -2.92
C PHE A 180 -6.24 -13.35 -1.80
N LEU A 181 -6.75 -12.83 -0.70
CA LEU A 181 -6.03 -12.75 0.57
C LEU A 181 -6.47 -13.88 1.50
N LYS A 182 -5.52 -14.39 2.27
CA LYS A 182 -5.82 -15.35 3.33
C LYS A 182 -6.48 -14.65 4.50
N THR A 183 -7.58 -15.24 4.98
CA THR A 183 -8.31 -14.87 6.20
C THR A 183 -8.34 -16.08 7.15
N ASP A 184 -8.85 -15.89 8.37
CA ASP A 184 -9.03 -16.99 9.33
C ASP A 184 -9.98 -18.08 8.82
N ASN A 185 -10.92 -17.70 7.93
CA ASN A 185 -11.95 -18.60 7.40
C ASN A 185 -11.65 -19.12 5.98
N GLY A 186 -10.44 -18.90 5.44
CA GLY A 186 -10.06 -19.35 4.10
C GLY A 186 -9.46 -18.26 3.23
N LEU A 187 -9.89 -18.19 1.97
CA LEU A 187 -9.46 -17.20 0.99
C LEU A 187 -10.63 -16.26 0.66
N GLU A 188 -10.37 -14.97 0.65
CA GLU A 188 -11.33 -13.94 0.24
C GLU A 188 -10.82 -13.22 -1.01
N MET A 189 -11.69 -13.15 -2.04
CA MET A 189 -11.38 -12.45 -3.28
C MET A 189 -11.33 -10.94 -3.02
N VAL A 190 -10.19 -10.31 -3.28
CA VAL A 190 -10.01 -8.87 -3.09
C VAL A 190 -9.88 -8.11 -4.41
N VAL A 191 -9.39 -8.76 -5.45
CA VAL A 191 -9.21 -8.14 -6.78
C VAL A 191 -9.49 -9.16 -7.87
N GLN A 192 -10.15 -8.71 -8.93
CA GLN A 192 -10.34 -9.49 -10.15
C GLN A 192 -10.14 -8.62 -11.39
N ARG A 193 -9.82 -9.27 -12.53
CA ARG A 193 -9.72 -8.66 -13.85
C ARG A 193 -10.35 -9.57 -14.89
N ASN A 194 -11.28 -9.02 -15.65
CA ASN A 194 -11.95 -9.67 -16.78
C ASN A 194 -12.65 -11.00 -16.44
N LEU A 195 -12.98 -11.27 -15.15
CA LEU A 195 -13.71 -12.47 -14.78
C LEU A 195 -15.19 -12.38 -15.16
N ASP A 196 -15.76 -13.56 -15.42
CA ASP A 196 -17.18 -13.69 -15.62
C ASP A 196 -17.95 -13.40 -14.31
N PRO A 197 -19.09 -12.69 -14.33
CA PRO A 197 -19.89 -12.40 -13.16
C PRO A 197 -20.25 -13.63 -12.31
N VAL A 198 -20.53 -14.76 -12.95
CA VAL A 198 -20.85 -16.04 -12.27
C VAL A 198 -19.64 -16.52 -11.48
N MET A 199 -18.42 -16.39 -12.01
CA MET A 199 -17.19 -16.74 -11.29
C MET A 199 -16.95 -15.84 -10.10
N ILE A 200 -17.22 -14.55 -10.24
CA ILE A 200 -17.04 -13.58 -9.14
C ILE A 200 -17.94 -13.98 -7.97
N GLU A 201 -19.20 -14.28 -8.23
CA GLU A 201 -20.16 -14.67 -7.19
C GLU A 201 -19.78 -16.00 -6.52
N GLN A 202 -19.44 -17.01 -7.31
CA GLN A 202 -19.15 -18.35 -6.79
C GLN A 202 -17.79 -18.45 -6.08
N CYS A 203 -16.78 -17.68 -6.52
CA CYS A 203 -15.43 -17.73 -6.00
C CYS A 203 -15.10 -16.61 -5.01
N HIS A 204 -16.08 -15.80 -4.60
CA HIS A 204 -15.83 -14.66 -3.69
C HIS A 204 -15.18 -15.11 -2.37
N ARG A 205 -15.58 -16.27 -1.84
CA ARG A 205 -14.95 -16.91 -0.66
C ARG A 205 -14.74 -18.38 -0.93
N LEU A 206 -13.53 -18.86 -0.63
CA LEU A 206 -13.12 -20.25 -0.81
C LEU A 206 -12.54 -20.80 0.49
N ALA A 207 -12.93 -22.02 0.86
CA ALA A 207 -12.28 -22.71 1.95
C ALA A 207 -10.88 -23.22 1.53
N VAL A 208 -9.99 -23.40 2.49
CA VAL A 208 -8.70 -24.09 2.27
C VAL A 208 -8.99 -25.51 1.81
N GLY A 209 -8.33 -25.96 0.75
CA GLY A 209 -8.59 -27.25 0.09
C GLY A 209 -9.72 -27.23 -0.94
N GLU A 210 -10.56 -26.20 -0.96
CA GLU A 210 -11.68 -26.07 -1.89
C GLU A 210 -11.19 -25.51 -3.24
N CYS A 211 -11.56 -26.16 -4.34
CA CYS A 211 -11.17 -25.75 -5.68
C CYS A 211 -9.63 -25.71 -5.89
N CYS A 212 -9.15 -25.29 -7.04
CA CYS A 212 -7.71 -25.18 -7.32
C CYS A 212 -7.02 -24.14 -6.44
N CYS A 213 -7.64 -22.99 -6.22
CA CYS A 213 -7.09 -21.92 -5.37
C CYS A 213 -6.96 -22.35 -3.91
N GLY A 214 -7.99 -23.02 -3.34
CA GLY A 214 -7.94 -23.54 -1.97
C GLY A 214 -6.91 -24.65 -1.79
N LYS A 215 -6.69 -25.51 -2.80
CA LYS A 215 -5.63 -26.53 -2.78
C LYS A 215 -4.23 -25.94 -2.84
N VAL A 216 -4.03 -24.86 -3.58
CA VAL A 216 -2.77 -24.10 -3.56
C VAL A 216 -2.57 -23.44 -2.19
N ALA A 217 -3.63 -22.94 -1.59
CA ALA A 217 -3.58 -22.40 -0.23
C ALA A 217 -3.21 -23.45 0.82
N GLU A 218 -3.65 -24.72 0.64
CA GLU A 218 -3.32 -25.84 1.51
C GLU A 218 -1.88 -26.31 1.34
N THR A 219 -1.44 -26.46 0.07
CA THR A 219 -0.16 -27.10 -0.24
C THR A 219 1.02 -26.14 -0.32
N GLY A 220 0.77 -24.85 -0.53
CA GLY A 220 1.79 -23.83 -0.79
C GLY A 220 2.55 -24.04 -2.11
N ARG A 221 2.02 -24.85 -3.04
CA ARG A 221 2.69 -25.18 -4.31
C ARG A 221 1.90 -24.65 -5.49
N VAL A 222 2.62 -24.17 -6.50
CA VAL A 222 2.04 -23.77 -7.80
C VAL A 222 1.26 -24.94 -8.40
N ARG A 223 0.09 -24.64 -8.96
CA ARG A 223 -0.75 -25.63 -9.61
C ARG A 223 -1.24 -25.10 -10.95
N VAL A 224 -1.10 -25.96 -11.97
CA VAL A 224 -1.67 -25.75 -13.30
C VAL A 224 -2.90 -26.63 -13.42
N CYS A 225 -4.02 -26.06 -13.83
CA CYS A 225 -5.31 -26.72 -14.00
C CYS A 225 -5.69 -26.68 -15.48
N VAL A 226 -5.92 -27.83 -16.09
CA VAL A 226 -6.03 -27.98 -17.55
C VAL A 226 -7.46 -28.23 -18.02
N ASN A 227 -8.40 -28.61 -17.15
CA ASN A 227 -9.79 -28.87 -17.52
C ASN A 227 -10.78 -28.58 -16.41
N SER A 228 -12.03 -28.30 -16.76
CA SER A 228 -13.16 -28.10 -15.87
C SER A 228 -13.46 -29.32 -14.97
N SER A 229 -12.97 -30.53 -15.34
CA SER A 229 -13.14 -31.76 -14.56
C SER A 229 -12.17 -31.92 -13.39
N ASP A 230 -11.06 -31.17 -13.36
CA ASP A 230 -10.07 -31.25 -12.30
C ASP A 230 -10.47 -30.44 -11.06
N ASN A 231 -11.50 -30.93 -10.34
CA ASN A 231 -11.85 -30.41 -9.00
C ASN A 231 -12.36 -28.97 -8.91
N HIS A 232 -13.02 -28.44 -9.93
CA HIS A 232 -13.78 -27.20 -9.82
C HIS A 232 -15.17 -27.48 -9.21
N THR A 233 -15.26 -27.51 -7.89
CA THR A 233 -16.53 -27.73 -7.19
C THR A 233 -17.52 -26.58 -7.38
N LYS A 234 -17.02 -25.35 -7.59
CA LYS A 234 -17.85 -24.16 -7.76
C LYS A 234 -17.93 -23.63 -9.21
N CYS A 235 -17.01 -23.98 -10.07
CA CYS A 235 -16.94 -23.45 -11.44
C CYS A 235 -17.23 -24.50 -12.52
N ALA A 236 -17.97 -25.56 -12.19
CA ALA A 236 -18.30 -26.67 -13.09
C ALA A 236 -19.12 -26.26 -14.34
N ALA A 237 -19.75 -25.08 -14.31
CA ALA A 237 -20.58 -24.57 -15.43
C ALA A 237 -19.77 -23.79 -16.49
N LEU A 238 -18.46 -23.61 -16.31
CA LEU A 238 -17.62 -22.88 -17.24
C LEU A 238 -17.06 -23.81 -18.31
N SER A 239 -17.09 -23.35 -19.58
CA SER A 239 -16.40 -23.99 -20.69
C SER A 239 -14.93 -24.27 -20.38
N ASP A 240 -14.33 -25.23 -21.06
CA ASP A 240 -12.92 -25.59 -20.93
C ASP A 240 -12.02 -24.35 -20.78
N HIS A 241 -11.44 -24.19 -19.61
CA HIS A 241 -10.50 -23.12 -19.29
C HIS A 241 -9.23 -23.69 -18.68
N GLN A 242 -8.14 -23.07 -19.01
CA GLN A 242 -6.84 -23.39 -18.46
C GLN A 242 -6.39 -22.24 -17.57
N HIS A 243 -5.87 -22.56 -16.38
CA HIS A 243 -5.36 -21.53 -15.48
C HIS A 243 -4.22 -22.06 -14.62
N ILE A 244 -3.37 -21.12 -14.23
CA ILE A 244 -2.30 -21.34 -13.26
C ILE A 244 -2.64 -20.61 -11.97
N VAL A 245 -2.39 -21.27 -10.85
CA VAL A 245 -2.61 -20.72 -9.51
C VAL A 245 -1.28 -20.71 -8.77
N LEU A 246 -0.92 -19.54 -8.25
CA LEU A 246 0.35 -19.31 -7.55
C LEU A 246 0.08 -18.85 -6.11
N PRO A 247 0.79 -19.43 -5.12
CA PRO A 247 0.73 -18.98 -3.75
C PRO A 247 1.55 -17.70 -3.55
N ILE A 248 1.11 -16.86 -2.61
CA ILE A 248 1.84 -15.69 -2.15
C ILE A 248 2.29 -15.99 -0.72
N ILE A 249 3.56 -16.38 -0.56
CA ILE A 249 4.12 -16.90 0.69
C ILE A 249 5.28 -16.03 1.14
N HIS A 250 5.29 -15.68 2.44
CA HIS A 250 6.42 -15.03 3.09
C HIS A 250 6.80 -15.80 4.35
N GLU A 251 8.09 -16.18 4.48
CA GLU A 251 8.61 -16.93 5.64
C GLU A 251 7.74 -18.13 6.05
N ALA A 252 7.40 -18.98 5.08
CA ALA A 252 6.52 -20.14 5.25
C ALA A 252 5.05 -19.83 5.62
N SER A 253 4.65 -18.57 5.70
CA SER A 253 3.26 -18.15 5.93
C SER A 253 2.57 -17.83 4.63
N LEU A 254 1.44 -18.45 4.33
CA LEU A 254 0.60 -18.11 3.20
C LEU A 254 -0.14 -16.80 3.49
N LEU A 255 0.05 -15.80 2.64
CA LEU A 255 -0.61 -14.50 2.73
C LEU A 255 -1.77 -14.35 1.77
N GLY A 256 -1.73 -15.09 0.66
CA GLY A 256 -2.75 -15.07 -0.37
C GLY A 256 -2.45 -16.04 -1.50
N VAL A 257 -3.28 -15.95 -2.53
CA VAL A 257 -3.16 -16.75 -3.77
C VAL A 257 -3.59 -15.88 -4.93
N TYR A 258 -2.96 -16.02 -6.09
CA TYR A 258 -3.48 -15.43 -7.30
C TYR A 258 -3.57 -16.45 -8.44
N ALA A 259 -4.55 -16.28 -9.32
CA ALA A 259 -4.76 -17.17 -10.45
C ALA A 259 -4.84 -16.36 -11.75
N LEU A 260 -4.25 -16.95 -12.80
CA LEU A 260 -4.24 -16.41 -14.16
C LEU A 260 -4.90 -17.42 -15.11
N TYR A 261 -5.87 -16.98 -15.85
CA TYR A 261 -6.54 -17.77 -16.89
C TYR A 261 -5.87 -17.49 -18.23
N ILE A 262 -5.24 -18.50 -18.78
CA ILE A 262 -4.40 -18.43 -19.98
C ILE A 262 -5.02 -19.34 -21.05
N TYR A 263 -5.23 -18.83 -22.27
CA TYR A 263 -5.85 -19.58 -23.35
C TYR A 263 -4.95 -20.69 -23.92
N ASN A 264 -3.65 -20.61 -23.74
CA ASN A 264 -2.68 -21.61 -24.22
C ASN A 264 -1.54 -21.75 -23.21
N LEU A 265 -1.57 -22.83 -22.44
CA LEU A 265 -0.54 -23.17 -21.46
C LEU A 265 0.79 -23.62 -22.08
N ASP A 266 0.80 -24.03 -23.37
CA ASP A 266 2.05 -24.37 -24.08
C ASP A 266 3.01 -23.16 -24.16
N ARG A 267 2.48 -21.97 -23.95
CA ARG A 267 3.29 -20.74 -23.84
C ARG A 267 3.92 -20.54 -22.46
N LEU A 268 3.57 -21.34 -21.48
CA LEU A 268 4.12 -21.21 -20.12
C LEU A 268 5.42 -22.02 -20.01
N ASP A 269 6.51 -21.45 -20.45
CA ASP A 269 7.85 -21.98 -20.30
C ASP A 269 8.44 -21.69 -18.91
N ASN A 270 9.58 -22.31 -18.59
CA ASN A 270 10.26 -22.11 -17.31
C ASN A 270 10.61 -20.64 -16.98
N PRO A 271 11.10 -19.80 -17.91
CA PRO A 271 11.36 -18.39 -17.65
C PRO A 271 10.11 -17.60 -17.24
N ARG A 272 8.98 -17.85 -17.89
CA ARG A 272 7.70 -17.19 -17.58
C ARG A 272 7.13 -17.63 -16.24
N LEU A 273 7.22 -18.92 -15.94
CA LEU A 273 6.81 -19.45 -14.63
C LEU A 273 7.65 -18.82 -13.50
N LYS A 274 8.97 -18.78 -13.65
CA LYS A 274 9.87 -18.12 -12.69
C LYS A 274 9.56 -16.64 -12.51
N PHE A 275 9.20 -15.95 -13.58
CA PHE A 275 8.75 -14.55 -13.47
C PHE A 275 7.49 -14.43 -12.59
N LEU A 276 6.48 -15.28 -12.81
CA LEU A 276 5.25 -15.28 -12.03
C LEU A 276 5.52 -15.60 -10.55
N GLU A 277 6.39 -16.58 -10.28
CA GLU A 277 6.82 -16.89 -8.92
C GLU A 277 7.52 -15.69 -8.26
N SER A 278 8.46 -15.04 -8.96
CA SER A 278 9.14 -13.84 -8.46
C SER A 278 8.18 -12.66 -8.24
N ALA A 279 7.15 -12.52 -9.06
CA ALA A 279 6.09 -11.53 -8.86
C ALA A 279 5.29 -11.81 -7.59
N ALA A 280 5.00 -13.09 -7.30
CA ALA A 280 4.39 -13.52 -6.04
C ALA A 280 5.28 -13.18 -4.83
N ASP A 281 6.58 -13.41 -4.92
CA ASP A 281 7.55 -13.11 -3.86
C ASP A 281 7.61 -11.60 -3.55
N ILE A 282 7.61 -10.74 -4.58
CA ILE A 282 7.55 -9.28 -4.41
C ILE A 282 6.26 -8.88 -3.70
N ALA A 283 5.13 -9.42 -4.11
CA ALA A 283 3.85 -9.15 -3.47
C ALA A 283 3.80 -9.67 -2.03
N ALA A 284 4.39 -10.84 -1.77
CA ALA A 284 4.50 -11.43 -0.44
C ALA A 284 5.28 -10.52 0.52
N ALA A 285 6.44 -10.02 0.10
CA ALA A 285 7.25 -9.10 0.89
C ALA A 285 6.49 -7.78 1.18
N ALA A 286 5.77 -7.25 0.18
CA ALA A 286 4.96 -6.04 0.35
C ALA A 286 3.78 -6.27 1.33
N LEU A 287 3.07 -7.38 1.22
CA LEU A 287 1.97 -7.76 2.12
C LEU A 287 2.46 -7.97 3.55
N ALA A 288 3.59 -8.67 3.74
CA ALA A 288 4.18 -8.89 5.06
C ALA A 288 4.58 -7.57 5.73
N ARG A 289 5.17 -6.64 4.97
CA ARG A 289 5.49 -5.30 5.45
C ARG A 289 4.25 -4.55 5.92
N GLU A 290 3.15 -4.59 5.16
CA GLU A 290 1.93 -3.88 5.55
C GLU A 290 1.26 -4.52 6.77
N GLN A 291 1.25 -5.85 6.87
CA GLN A 291 0.80 -6.54 8.08
C GLN A 291 1.62 -6.16 9.32
N ALA A 292 2.95 -6.09 9.19
CA ALA A 292 3.82 -5.67 10.28
C ALA A 292 3.53 -4.22 10.71
N ARG A 293 3.26 -3.34 9.74
CA ARG A 293 2.90 -1.94 9.98
C ARG A 293 1.56 -1.80 10.70
N GLU A 294 0.53 -2.53 10.27
CA GLU A 294 -0.78 -2.57 10.93
C GLU A 294 -0.65 -3.06 12.39
N LYS A 295 0.11 -4.14 12.59
CA LYS A 295 0.38 -4.69 13.92
C LYS A 295 1.16 -3.72 14.81
N ALA A 296 2.15 -3.02 14.27
CA ALA A 296 2.92 -2.02 14.99
C ALA A 296 2.04 -0.84 15.44
N LYS A 297 1.16 -0.34 14.57
CA LYS A 297 0.19 0.71 14.92
C LYS A 297 -0.75 0.28 16.04
N LEU A 298 -1.26 -0.95 15.98
CA LEU A 298 -2.14 -1.48 17.02
C LEU A 298 -1.43 -1.56 18.38
N ILE A 299 -0.19 -2.10 18.39
CA ILE A 299 0.63 -2.20 19.60
C ILE A 299 0.93 -0.80 20.16
N GLN A 300 1.29 0.15 19.31
CA GLN A 300 1.55 1.53 19.73
C GLN A 300 0.32 2.16 20.39
N GLY A 301 -0.87 1.99 19.79
CA GLY A 301 -2.12 2.47 20.38
C GLY A 301 -2.41 1.85 21.76
N MET A 302 -2.18 0.53 21.92
CA MET A 302 -2.32 -0.14 23.21
C MET A 302 -1.33 0.41 24.27
N TYR A 303 -0.07 0.63 23.87
CA TYR A 303 0.95 1.19 24.77
C TYR A 303 0.58 2.59 25.28
N VAL A 304 0.13 3.45 24.36
CA VAL A 304 -0.29 4.82 24.70
C VAL A 304 -1.49 4.78 25.67
N SER A 305 -2.48 3.94 25.40
CA SER A 305 -3.63 3.77 26.30
C SER A 305 -3.21 3.31 27.71
N GLN A 306 -2.27 2.37 27.77
CA GLN A 306 -1.75 1.86 29.05
C GLN A 306 -0.96 2.94 29.83
N LEU A 307 -0.15 3.76 29.14
CA LEU A 307 0.58 4.87 29.77
C LEU A 307 -0.37 5.91 30.34
N ILE A 308 -1.43 6.28 29.60
CA ILE A 308 -2.45 7.22 30.06
C ILE A 308 -3.15 6.69 31.31
N SER A 309 -3.56 5.41 31.31
CA SER A 309 -4.19 4.79 32.48
C SER A 309 -3.27 4.79 33.70
N SER A 310 -2.01 4.37 33.53
CA SER A 310 -1.03 4.37 34.63
C SER A 310 -0.77 5.77 35.19
N GLN A 311 -0.71 6.79 34.37
CA GLN A 311 -0.52 8.17 34.78
C GLN A 311 -1.75 8.71 35.58
N GLU A 312 -2.97 8.31 35.20
CA GLU A 312 -4.17 8.68 35.93
C GLU A 312 -4.24 7.98 37.30
N ASP A 313 -3.84 6.72 37.39
CA ASP A 313 -3.77 5.97 38.63
C ASP A 313 -2.75 6.60 39.60
N GLU A 314 -1.58 6.99 39.10
CA GLU A 314 -0.56 7.71 39.89
C GLU A 314 -1.07 9.06 40.39
N ARG A 315 -1.71 9.86 39.54
CA ARG A 315 -2.33 11.14 39.93
C ARG A 315 -3.39 10.96 41.00
N LYS A 316 -4.21 9.90 40.88
CA LYS A 316 -5.20 9.54 41.90
C LYS A 316 -4.54 9.23 43.23
N SER A 317 -3.51 8.39 43.24
CA SER A 317 -2.78 7.99 44.41
C SER A 317 -2.16 9.20 45.11
N VAL A 318 -1.48 10.08 44.37
CA VAL A 318 -0.85 11.29 44.91
C VAL A 318 -1.90 12.25 45.46
N ALA A 319 -3.02 12.45 44.77
CA ALA A 319 -4.09 13.31 45.25
C ALA A 319 -4.70 12.80 46.57
N GLN A 320 -4.94 11.50 46.70
CA GLN A 320 -5.44 10.86 47.92
C GLN A 320 -4.42 10.97 49.06
N GLU A 321 -3.14 10.72 48.80
CA GLU A 321 -2.08 10.83 49.82
C GLU A 321 -1.95 12.26 50.36
N LEU A 322 -2.04 13.27 49.50
CA LEU A 322 -2.05 14.68 49.91
C LEU A 322 -3.26 14.99 50.80
N GLN A 323 -4.45 14.51 50.46
CA GLN A 323 -5.68 14.77 51.23
C GLN A 323 -5.70 14.00 52.55
N GLU A 324 -5.38 12.71 52.53
CA GLU A 324 -5.51 11.86 53.73
C GLU A 324 -4.38 12.09 54.72
N HIS A 325 -3.14 12.25 54.30
CA HIS A 325 -2.00 12.39 55.19
C HIS A 325 -1.64 13.85 55.49
N VAL A 326 -1.47 14.67 54.45
CA VAL A 326 -0.98 16.05 54.64
C VAL A 326 -2.08 16.96 55.24
N CYS A 327 -3.29 16.93 54.66
CA CYS A 327 -4.39 17.75 55.18
C CYS A 327 -4.83 17.32 56.60
N GLN A 328 -4.82 15.99 56.87
CA GLN A 328 -5.16 15.50 58.22
C GLN A 328 -4.09 15.89 59.24
N SER A 329 -2.81 15.80 58.92
CA SER A 329 -1.71 16.21 59.80
C SER A 329 -1.74 17.70 60.09
N LEU A 330 -1.98 18.53 59.09
CA LEU A 330 -2.13 19.98 59.26
C LEU A 330 -3.39 20.33 60.08
N SER A 331 -4.49 19.61 59.89
CA SER A 331 -5.71 19.81 60.67
C SER A 331 -5.52 19.40 62.11
N ALA A 332 -4.78 18.35 62.43
CA ALA A 332 -4.43 17.95 63.77
C ALA A 332 -3.55 19.02 64.46
N LEU A 333 -2.54 19.55 63.73
CA LEU A 333 -1.74 20.67 64.24
C LEU A 333 -2.57 21.92 64.52
N LEU A 334 -3.53 22.25 63.64
CA LEU A 334 -4.45 23.37 63.88
C LEU A 334 -5.30 23.17 65.15
N LEU A 335 -5.81 21.96 65.37
CA LEU A 335 -6.57 21.63 66.58
C LEU A 335 -5.69 21.71 67.84
N GLU A 336 -4.45 21.24 67.80
CA GLU A 336 -3.51 21.36 68.92
C GLU A 336 -3.21 22.83 69.30
N THR A 337 -3.09 23.72 68.33
CA THR A 337 -2.87 25.16 68.56
C THR A 337 -4.10 25.81 69.22
N GLN A 338 -5.32 25.37 68.89
CA GLN A 338 -6.57 25.89 69.45
C GLN A 338 -6.81 25.45 70.91
N VAL A 339 -6.39 24.24 71.27
CA VAL A 339 -6.60 23.69 72.64
C VAL A 339 -5.68 24.37 73.69
N ARG A 340 -4.51 24.88 73.29
CA ARG A 340 -3.55 25.54 74.21
C ARG A 340 -3.79 27.04 74.30
N SER A 341 -4.95 27.49 74.83
CA SER A 341 -5.18 28.91 75.08
C SER A 341 -4.40 29.37 76.30
N ASN A 342 -3.63 30.47 76.20
CA ASN A 342 -2.89 31.09 77.29
C ASN A 342 -3.44 32.50 77.58
N GLU A 343 -3.33 33.01 78.80
CA GLU A 343 -3.79 34.35 79.22
C GLU A 343 -2.88 35.50 78.72
N ASP A 344 -1.70 35.18 78.14
CA ASP A 344 -0.74 36.15 77.58
C ASP A 344 -1.13 36.63 76.20
N ARG A 345 -1.40 37.91 76.01
CA ARG A 345 -1.83 38.55 74.76
C ARG A 345 -0.80 38.40 73.66
N THR A 346 0.48 38.38 73.96
CA THR A 346 1.56 38.25 72.94
C THR A 346 1.60 36.84 72.36
N ILE A 347 1.43 35.84 73.23
CA ILE A 347 1.38 34.42 72.82
C ILE A 347 0.11 34.16 72.00
N ASN A 348 -1.01 34.77 72.37
CA ASN A 348 -2.25 34.62 71.59
C ASN A 348 -2.14 35.22 70.17
N HIS A 349 -1.49 36.36 70.01
CA HIS A 349 -1.27 36.97 68.69
C HIS A 349 -0.38 36.11 67.80
N ILE A 350 0.72 35.55 68.31
CA ILE A 350 1.60 34.61 67.60
C ILE A 350 0.83 33.34 67.21
N ARG A 351 0.01 32.80 68.06
CA ARG A 351 -0.85 31.65 67.83
C ARG A 351 -1.83 31.90 66.70
N GLU A 352 -2.56 33.01 66.71
CA GLU A 352 -3.51 33.40 65.68
C GLU A 352 -2.82 33.53 64.33
N GLN A 353 -1.56 34.04 64.29
CA GLN A 353 -0.76 34.10 63.06
C GLN A 353 -0.41 32.71 62.55
N TYR A 354 0.02 31.75 63.36
CA TYR A 354 0.29 30.37 62.97
C TYR A 354 -0.99 29.61 62.54
N GLU A 355 -2.10 29.81 63.25
CA GLU A 355 -3.39 29.26 62.88
C GLU A 355 -3.80 29.71 61.43
N GLY A 356 -3.59 31.02 61.16
CA GLY A 356 -3.82 31.55 59.81
C GLY A 356 -2.92 30.85 58.73
N GLN A 357 -1.61 30.77 58.99
CA GLN A 357 -0.69 30.11 58.12
C GLN A 357 -1.00 28.62 57.88
N ILE A 358 -1.41 27.88 58.92
CA ILE A 358 -1.79 26.47 58.77
C ILE A 358 -3.07 26.34 57.93
N ARG A 359 -4.05 27.23 58.09
CA ARG A 359 -5.26 27.24 57.23
C ARG A 359 -4.92 27.51 55.79
N ASP A 360 -4.07 28.50 55.54
CA ASP A 360 -3.60 28.82 54.17
C ASP A 360 -2.90 27.61 53.54
N LEU A 361 -2.05 26.90 54.28
CA LEU A 361 -1.38 25.66 53.81
C LEU A 361 -2.38 24.52 53.53
N ILE A 362 -3.38 24.34 54.37
CA ILE A 362 -4.44 23.34 54.13
C ILE A 362 -5.18 23.64 52.81
N ASP A 363 -5.52 24.92 52.60
CA ASP A 363 -6.22 25.32 51.39
C ASP A 363 -5.33 25.20 50.15
N GLU A 364 -4.02 25.50 50.26
CA GLU A 364 -3.07 25.29 49.17
C GLU A 364 -2.90 23.81 48.83
N VAL A 365 -2.76 22.92 49.80
CA VAL A 365 -2.68 21.46 49.59
C VAL A 365 -3.97 20.92 48.98
N ARG A 366 -5.13 21.38 49.45
CA ARG A 366 -6.42 21.01 48.84
C ARG A 366 -6.54 21.47 47.40
N LEU A 367 -6.04 22.65 47.08
CA LEU A 367 -6.00 23.16 45.71
C LEU A 367 -5.12 22.32 44.82
N ILE A 368 -3.92 21.95 45.29
CA ILE A 368 -3.00 21.08 44.56
C ILE A 368 -3.62 19.69 44.30
N ALA A 369 -4.17 19.06 45.33
CA ALA A 369 -4.83 17.77 45.23
C ALA A 369 -6.04 17.84 44.28
N GLY A 370 -6.83 18.91 44.32
CA GLY A 370 -7.95 19.17 43.42
C GLY A 370 -7.52 19.36 41.97
N LYS A 371 -6.35 19.96 41.70
CA LYS A 371 -5.77 20.03 40.33
C LYS A 371 -5.28 18.66 39.83
N LEU A 372 -4.76 17.82 40.72
CA LEU A 372 -4.35 16.46 40.37
C LEU A 372 -5.56 15.56 40.08
N ARG A 373 -6.58 15.56 40.95
CA ARG A 373 -7.86 14.87 40.74
C ARG A 373 -8.94 15.46 41.66
N PRO A 374 -10.00 16.07 41.11
CA PRO A 374 -11.05 16.63 41.95
C PRO A 374 -11.88 15.50 42.57
N THR A 375 -11.96 15.49 43.92
CA THR A 375 -12.85 14.56 44.66
C THR A 375 -14.31 14.71 44.26
N VAL A 376 -14.71 15.91 43.86
CA VAL A 376 -16.04 16.19 43.30
C VAL A 376 -16.39 15.33 42.11
N LEU A 377 -15.38 14.93 41.30
CA LEU A 377 -15.58 14.04 40.19
C LEU A 377 -15.95 12.62 40.66
N ASP A 378 -15.27 12.13 41.68
CA ASP A 378 -15.55 10.81 42.25
C ASP A 378 -16.88 10.76 42.99
N ASP A 379 -17.21 11.81 43.76
CA ASP A 379 -18.41 11.88 44.60
C ASP A 379 -19.67 12.30 43.82
N PHE A 380 -19.57 13.31 42.96
CA PHE A 380 -20.72 13.99 42.33
C PHE A 380 -20.74 13.91 40.80
N GLY A 381 -19.73 13.31 40.17
CA GLY A 381 -19.67 13.06 38.72
C GLY A 381 -19.21 14.25 37.88
N PHE A 382 -19.18 14.02 36.56
CA PHE A 382 -18.60 14.92 35.58
C PHE A 382 -19.26 16.31 35.54
N GLU A 383 -20.59 16.38 35.55
CA GLU A 383 -21.32 17.66 35.50
C GLU A 383 -20.92 18.59 36.66
N SER A 384 -20.93 18.04 37.88
CA SER A 384 -20.59 18.81 39.11
C SER A 384 -19.13 19.26 39.12
N ALA A 385 -18.23 18.38 38.70
CA ALA A 385 -16.80 18.68 38.61
C ALA A 385 -16.50 19.76 37.56
N LEU A 386 -17.12 19.67 36.38
CA LEU A 386 -16.96 20.67 35.31
C LEU A 386 -17.57 22.02 35.72
N SER A 387 -18.77 22.01 36.31
CA SER A 387 -19.43 23.22 36.82
C SER A 387 -18.56 23.96 37.87
N ARG A 388 -17.93 23.20 38.77
CA ARG A 388 -17.00 23.76 39.75
C ARG A 388 -15.75 24.36 39.07
N LEU A 389 -15.15 23.67 38.15
CA LEU A 389 -14.00 24.16 37.37
C LEU A 389 -14.33 25.49 36.67
N ILE A 390 -15.47 25.54 35.97
CA ILE A 390 -15.93 26.77 35.30
C ILE A 390 -16.15 27.92 36.30
N LYS A 391 -16.70 27.63 37.49
CA LYS A 391 -16.88 28.64 38.52
C LYS A 391 -15.54 29.20 39.00
N GLU A 392 -14.58 28.34 39.31
CA GLU A 392 -13.22 28.73 39.69
C GLU A 392 -12.54 29.59 38.61
N LEU A 393 -12.70 29.25 37.35
CA LEU A 393 -12.17 30.04 36.22
C LEU A 393 -12.83 31.42 36.12
N ARG A 394 -14.14 31.55 36.32
CA ARG A 394 -14.85 32.83 36.34
C ARG A 394 -14.34 33.78 37.45
N GLU A 395 -13.95 33.22 38.59
CA GLU A 395 -13.46 34.01 39.72
C GLU A 395 -12.02 34.51 39.53
N HIS A 396 -11.19 33.80 38.76
CA HIS A 396 -9.75 34.09 38.64
C HIS A 396 -9.32 34.61 37.27
N ALA A 397 -10.06 34.35 36.19
CA ALA A 397 -9.74 34.79 34.85
C ALA A 397 -10.60 36.00 34.45
N GLN A 398 -9.97 37.01 33.79
CA GLN A 398 -10.71 38.11 33.15
C GLN A 398 -11.34 37.61 31.81
N LEU A 399 -12.23 36.62 31.91
CA LEU A 399 -12.81 35.91 30.79
C LEU A 399 -14.32 35.79 30.99
N GLU A 400 -15.10 36.24 30.02
CA GLU A 400 -16.55 36.01 30.01
C GLU A 400 -16.81 34.57 29.59
N ILE A 401 -17.39 33.75 30.51
CA ILE A 401 -17.60 32.31 30.24
C ILE A 401 -19.11 32.03 30.21
N ASP A 402 -19.59 31.55 29.03
CA ASP A 402 -20.91 30.93 28.91
C ASP A 402 -20.79 29.41 29.12
N TYR A 403 -21.58 28.86 30.02
CA TYR A 403 -21.57 27.42 30.33
C TYR A 403 -22.97 26.87 30.34
N GLN A 404 -23.17 25.79 29.57
CA GLN A 404 -24.44 25.09 29.50
C GLN A 404 -24.21 23.57 29.53
N PHE A 405 -24.97 22.89 30.41
CA PHE A 405 -25.02 21.44 30.48
C PHE A 405 -26.47 20.99 30.24
N ILE A 406 -26.67 20.32 29.08
CA ILE A 406 -27.99 19.89 28.62
C ILE A 406 -28.05 18.36 28.66
N THR A 407 -28.94 17.83 29.50
CA THR A 407 -29.08 16.39 29.67
C THR A 407 -30.47 15.90 29.28
N SER A 408 -30.56 14.77 28.63
CA SER A 408 -31.84 14.10 28.33
C SER A 408 -32.40 13.48 29.61
N PRO A 409 -33.76 13.47 29.81
CA PRO A 409 -34.42 12.89 31.00
C PRO A 409 -34.01 11.44 31.29
N ILE A 410 -33.56 10.68 30.32
CA ILE A 410 -33.09 9.30 30.50
C ILE A 410 -31.82 9.21 31.37
N TRP A 411 -31.07 10.29 31.51
CA TRP A 411 -29.86 10.40 32.32
C TRP A 411 -30.13 11.02 33.71
N ALA A 412 -31.36 11.42 34.01
CA ALA A 412 -31.71 12.00 35.32
C ALA A 412 -31.38 11.01 36.45
N GLY A 413 -30.50 11.42 37.38
CA GLY A 413 -30.03 10.58 38.47
C GLY A 413 -29.06 9.46 38.12
N ARG A 414 -28.52 9.43 36.87
CA ARG A 414 -27.51 8.45 36.41
C ARG A 414 -26.18 9.12 36.21
N ARG A 415 -25.13 8.31 36.31
CA ARG A 415 -23.74 8.74 36.07
C ARG A 415 -23.19 8.09 34.81
N LEU A 416 -22.27 8.78 34.17
CA LEU A 416 -21.45 8.19 33.10
C LEU A 416 -20.51 7.12 33.68
N PRO A 417 -20.05 6.14 32.89
CA PRO A 417 -18.98 5.24 33.32
C PRO A 417 -17.76 6.02 33.79
N GLY A 418 -17.16 5.61 34.93
CA GLY A 418 -16.08 6.37 35.58
C GLY A 418 -14.87 6.66 34.69
N SER A 419 -14.52 5.76 33.77
CA SER A 419 -13.47 5.99 32.75
C SER A 419 -13.81 7.13 31.80
N ILE A 420 -15.08 7.26 31.39
CA ILE A 420 -15.56 8.34 30.52
C ILE A 420 -15.59 9.66 31.32
N GLU A 421 -16.07 9.68 32.58
CA GLU A 421 -16.08 10.89 33.41
C GLU A 421 -14.68 11.47 33.59
N VAL A 422 -13.72 10.62 33.97
CA VAL A 422 -12.31 11.03 34.15
C VAL A 422 -11.70 11.53 32.85
N GLY A 423 -11.87 10.78 31.76
CA GLY A 423 -11.32 11.16 30.47
C GLY A 423 -11.88 12.48 29.94
N LEU A 424 -13.21 12.67 30.00
CA LEU A 424 -13.86 13.91 29.58
C LEU A 424 -13.43 15.11 30.44
N TYR A 425 -13.34 14.91 31.78
CA TYR A 425 -12.87 15.96 32.67
C TYR A 425 -11.44 16.41 32.33
N ARG A 426 -10.53 15.46 32.04
CA ARG A 426 -9.17 15.78 31.62
C ARG A 426 -9.13 16.52 30.29
N VAL A 427 -9.90 16.07 29.31
CA VAL A 427 -10.01 16.78 28.03
C VAL A 427 -10.52 18.21 28.22
N ALA A 428 -11.52 18.41 29.08
CA ALA A 428 -12.01 19.74 29.42
C ALA A 428 -10.92 20.61 30.07
N VAL A 429 -10.19 20.06 31.06
CA VAL A 429 -9.09 20.77 31.77
C VAL A 429 -7.99 21.16 30.77
N ASP A 430 -7.56 20.24 29.92
CA ASP A 430 -6.50 20.48 28.93
C ASP A 430 -6.93 21.55 27.91
N ALA A 431 -8.17 21.46 27.38
CA ALA A 431 -8.70 22.43 26.43
C ALA A 431 -8.86 23.83 27.09
N LEU A 432 -9.40 23.92 28.31
CA LEU A 432 -9.55 25.17 29.02
C LEU A 432 -8.21 25.80 29.38
N ASN A 433 -7.22 25.00 29.77
CA ASN A 433 -5.84 25.48 29.99
C ASN A 433 -5.22 26.06 28.73
N ASN A 434 -5.49 25.45 27.56
CA ASN A 434 -5.02 25.99 26.27
C ASN A 434 -5.63 27.38 26.00
N VAL A 435 -6.91 27.57 26.29
CA VAL A 435 -7.55 28.89 26.15
C VAL A 435 -6.89 29.91 27.07
N ILE A 436 -6.70 29.57 28.35
CA ILE A 436 -6.13 30.50 29.34
C ILE A 436 -4.69 30.85 29.04
N SER A 437 -3.87 29.85 28.64
CA SER A 437 -2.44 30.02 28.46
C SER A 437 -2.04 30.59 27.11
N HIS A 438 -2.85 30.36 26.07
CA HIS A 438 -2.43 30.58 24.69
C HIS A 438 -3.39 31.41 23.84
N ALA A 439 -4.69 31.43 24.16
CA ALA A 439 -5.65 32.05 23.25
C ALA A 439 -5.76 33.56 23.40
N SER A 440 -5.43 34.13 24.56
CA SER A 440 -5.71 35.55 24.90
C SER A 440 -7.18 35.93 24.61
N ALA A 441 -8.10 35.00 24.87
CA ALA A 441 -9.51 35.15 24.58
C ALA A 441 -10.18 36.10 25.59
N SER A 442 -11.22 36.81 25.18
CA SER A 442 -12.10 37.58 26.03
C SER A 442 -13.42 36.86 26.33
N ARG A 443 -13.78 35.87 25.52
CA ARG A 443 -15.01 35.09 25.66
C ARG A 443 -14.73 33.61 25.41
N LEU A 444 -15.37 32.76 26.22
CA LEU A 444 -15.31 31.31 26.17
C LEU A 444 -16.73 30.75 26.28
N SER A 445 -17.09 29.84 25.40
CA SER A 445 -18.34 29.08 25.47
C SER A 445 -18.02 27.61 25.70
N VAL A 446 -18.67 27.00 26.71
CA VAL A 446 -18.56 25.56 27.02
C VAL A 446 -19.95 24.97 27.04
N MET A 447 -20.23 24.09 26.10
CA MET A 447 -21.53 23.42 26.02
C MET A 447 -21.34 21.90 26.07
N VAL A 448 -22.09 21.24 26.95
CA VAL A 448 -22.15 19.78 27.01
C VAL A 448 -23.59 19.34 26.79
N ILE A 449 -23.76 18.41 25.85
CA ILE A 449 -25.07 17.85 25.50
C ILE A 449 -25.01 16.34 25.69
N LEU A 450 -25.77 15.80 26.63
CA LEU A 450 -25.87 14.38 26.90
C LEU A 450 -27.22 13.85 26.43
N GLN A 451 -27.24 13.20 25.28
CA GLN A 451 -28.43 12.58 24.70
C GLN A 451 -28.51 11.08 25.04
N ARG A 452 -29.46 10.34 24.42
CA ARG A 452 -29.73 8.93 24.74
C ARG A 452 -28.48 8.04 24.70
N SER A 453 -27.68 8.14 23.65
CA SER A 453 -26.50 7.28 23.44
C SER A 453 -25.26 8.04 23.03
N ARG A 454 -25.28 9.37 23.18
CA ARG A 454 -24.16 10.23 22.75
C ARG A 454 -23.98 11.42 23.66
N LEU A 455 -22.75 11.65 24.05
CA LEU A 455 -22.31 12.88 24.68
C LEU A 455 -21.55 13.72 23.64
N MET A 456 -21.90 15.01 23.55
CA MET A 456 -21.17 16.03 22.81
C MET A 456 -20.67 17.09 23.76
N MET A 457 -19.39 17.46 23.65
CA MET A 457 -18.81 18.60 24.36
C MET A 457 -18.21 19.56 23.32
N LEU A 458 -18.60 20.82 23.42
CA LEU A 458 -18.15 21.92 22.57
C LEU A 458 -17.47 22.97 23.44
N ILE A 459 -16.25 23.34 23.10
CA ILE A 459 -15.46 24.39 23.74
C ILE A 459 -15.03 25.37 22.65
N GLU A 460 -15.46 26.62 22.77
CA GLU A 460 -15.25 27.66 21.77
C GLU A 460 -14.70 28.92 22.39
N ASP A 461 -13.57 29.42 21.91
CA ASP A 461 -12.97 30.69 22.32
C ASP A 461 -12.88 31.68 21.17
N ASN A 462 -12.86 32.98 21.49
CA ASN A 462 -12.67 34.05 20.50
C ASN A 462 -11.24 34.62 20.54
N GLY A 463 -10.25 33.79 20.84
CA GLY A 463 -8.86 34.21 20.98
C GLY A 463 -8.10 34.32 19.68
N CYS A 464 -6.77 34.28 19.77
CA CYS A 464 -5.89 34.48 18.61
C CYS A 464 -5.92 33.31 17.60
N GLY A 465 -6.47 32.16 17.95
CA GLY A 465 -6.46 30.98 17.08
C GLY A 465 -5.05 30.56 16.61
N PHE A 466 -4.97 29.55 15.78
CA PHE A 466 -3.71 29.05 15.22
C PHE A 466 -3.92 28.28 13.91
N ASP A 467 -2.85 28.08 13.14
CA ASP A 467 -2.86 27.18 11.97
C ASP A 467 -2.74 25.73 12.46
N TYR A 468 -3.87 25.03 12.48
CA TYR A 468 -3.95 23.64 12.97
C TYR A 468 -3.07 22.68 12.16
N ALA A 469 -2.96 22.85 10.84
CA ALA A 469 -2.15 22.01 9.98
C ALA A 469 -0.64 22.19 10.26
N ALA A 470 -0.20 23.41 10.48
CA ALA A 470 1.18 23.75 10.80
C ALA A 470 1.58 23.23 12.20
N VAL A 471 0.70 23.39 13.20
CA VAL A 471 0.94 22.92 14.57
C VAL A 471 1.02 21.40 14.63
N ARG A 472 0.19 20.67 13.87
CA ARG A 472 0.19 19.21 13.84
C ARG A 472 1.49 18.62 13.26
N GLN A 473 2.22 19.36 12.43
CA GLN A 473 3.53 18.96 11.89
C GLN A 473 4.68 19.20 12.88
N ASN A 474 4.49 20.01 13.93
CA ASN A 474 5.53 20.38 14.87
C ASN A 474 5.33 19.68 16.23
N ILE A 475 6.02 18.55 16.43
CA ILE A 475 5.88 17.67 17.60
C ILE A 475 6.06 18.41 18.95
N LYS A 476 6.91 19.44 19.03
CA LYS A 476 7.16 20.17 20.28
C LYS A 476 6.06 21.16 20.68
N GLY A 477 5.28 21.65 19.73
CA GLY A 477 4.19 22.60 19.99
C GLY A 477 2.81 21.96 20.10
N SER A 478 2.68 20.67 19.77
CA SER A 478 1.40 19.97 19.66
C SER A 478 1.10 18.99 20.81
N MET A 479 1.95 18.86 21.83
CA MET A 479 1.79 17.84 22.89
C MET A 479 0.42 17.90 23.58
N GLY A 480 -0.11 19.09 23.89
CA GLY A 480 -1.43 19.23 24.51
C GLY A 480 -2.58 18.78 23.59
N LEU A 481 -2.51 19.12 22.30
CA LEU A 481 -3.52 18.72 21.31
C LEU A 481 -3.47 17.21 21.03
N ILE A 482 -2.26 16.64 20.92
CA ILE A 482 -2.05 15.20 20.76
C ILE A 482 -2.64 14.44 21.97
N ALA A 483 -2.40 14.92 23.18
CA ALA A 483 -2.94 14.30 24.39
C ALA A 483 -4.49 14.33 24.41
N ILE A 484 -5.11 15.41 23.97
CA ILE A 484 -6.57 15.50 23.80
C ILE A 484 -7.04 14.47 22.76
N GLU A 485 -6.41 14.41 21.56
CA GLU A 485 -6.78 13.50 20.46
C GLU A 485 -6.67 12.02 20.90
N GLU A 486 -5.57 11.64 21.53
CA GLU A 486 -5.35 10.28 22.03
C GLU A 486 -6.35 9.90 23.12
N ARG A 487 -6.64 10.82 24.03
CA ARG A 487 -7.60 10.58 25.12
C ARG A 487 -9.02 10.41 24.58
N VAL A 488 -9.47 11.27 23.67
CA VAL A 488 -10.79 11.13 23.02
C VAL A 488 -10.88 9.82 22.24
N THR A 489 -9.82 9.45 21.52
CA THR A 489 -9.73 8.18 20.78
C THR A 489 -9.79 6.98 21.74
N SER A 490 -9.09 7.02 22.87
CA SER A 490 -9.12 5.95 23.88
C SER A 490 -10.50 5.75 24.52
N LEU A 491 -11.33 6.80 24.54
CA LEU A 491 -12.73 6.74 24.97
C LEU A 491 -13.70 6.27 23.88
N GLY A 492 -13.19 5.89 22.69
CA GLY A 492 -14.01 5.52 21.55
C GLY A 492 -14.73 6.70 20.90
N GLY A 493 -14.27 7.94 21.16
CA GLY A 493 -14.87 9.16 20.65
C GLY A 493 -14.21 9.70 19.38
N THR A 494 -14.79 10.77 18.87
CA THR A 494 -14.26 11.58 17.75
C THR A 494 -13.98 13.00 18.23
N LEU A 495 -12.84 13.54 17.77
CA LEU A 495 -12.39 14.90 18.00
C LEU A 495 -12.35 15.67 16.69
N ASP A 496 -12.90 16.87 16.71
CA ASP A 496 -12.82 17.82 15.61
C ASP A 496 -12.35 19.18 16.17
N ILE A 497 -11.30 19.74 15.58
CA ILE A 497 -10.71 21.01 16.00
C ILE A 497 -10.68 21.95 14.81
N GLU A 498 -11.41 23.05 14.92
CA GLU A 498 -11.40 24.12 13.95
C GLU A 498 -10.70 25.34 14.57
N SER A 499 -9.58 25.77 14.00
CA SER A 499 -8.86 26.97 14.42
C SER A 499 -8.23 27.66 13.24
N LYS A 500 -8.31 28.99 13.23
CA LYS A 500 -7.62 29.85 12.26
C LYS A 500 -7.05 31.07 12.98
N PRO A 501 -5.89 31.58 12.52
CA PRO A 501 -5.31 32.78 13.08
C PRO A 501 -6.32 33.94 13.10
N GLN A 502 -6.49 34.57 14.27
CA GLN A 502 -7.40 35.69 14.56
C GLN A 502 -8.92 35.36 14.55
N GLU A 503 -9.31 34.07 14.42
CA GLU A 503 -10.72 33.64 14.41
C GLU A 503 -11.12 32.84 15.66
N GLY A 504 -10.16 32.58 16.57
CA GLY A 504 -10.37 31.74 17.76
C GLY A 504 -10.24 30.24 17.49
N THR A 505 -10.69 29.42 18.44
CA THR A 505 -10.62 27.95 18.35
C THR A 505 -11.93 27.32 18.79
N THR A 506 -12.38 26.31 18.05
CA THR A 506 -13.51 25.46 18.40
C THR A 506 -13.03 24.00 18.54
N VAL A 507 -13.24 23.41 19.70
CA VAL A 507 -12.96 22.00 19.99
C VAL A 507 -14.28 21.27 20.16
N ARG A 508 -14.56 20.32 19.29
CA ARG A 508 -15.79 19.49 19.31
C ARG A 508 -15.44 18.04 19.58
N ILE A 509 -16.05 17.47 20.62
CA ILE A 509 -15.84 16.09 21.05
C ILE A 509 -17.17 15.36 21.00
N SER A 510 -17.19 14.15 20.49
CA SER A 510 -18.38 13.30 20.48
C SER A 510 -18.00 11.89 20.94
N ILE A 511 -18.71 11.35 21.92
CA ILE A 511 -18.48 10.04 22.52
C ILE A 511 -19.81 9.29 22.56
N ASP A 512 -19.82 8.04 22.09
CA ASP A 512 -20.97 7.18 22.26
C ASP A 512 -20.99 6.61 23.68
N VAL A 513 -22.13 6.76 24.37
CA VAL A 513 -22.32 6.35 25.75
C VAL A 513 -23.46 5.34 25.85
N ASP A 514 -23.19 4.21 26.51
CA ASP A 514 -24.22 3.18 26.71
C ASP A 514 -24.90 3.35 28.05
N VAL A 515 -26.22 3.63 28.00
CA VAL A 515 -27.08 3.79 29.20
C VAL A 515 -27.12 2.48 30.00
N GLN A 516 -27.00 1.32 29.39
CA GLN A 516 -27.02 0.03 30.09
C GLN A 516 -25.74 -0.23 30.90
N ALA A 517 -24.59 0.20 30.38
CA ALA A 517 -23.31 0.10 31.09
C ALA A 517 -23.26 0.95 32.34
N SER A 518 -23.95 2.12 32.37
CA SER A 518 -24.05 2.99 33.55
C SER A 518 -24.95 2.43 34.66
N GLN A 519 -25.99 1.67 34.33
CA GLN A 519 -26.82 0.97 35.31
C GLN A 519 -26.06 -0.11 36.09
N LEU A 520 -25.18 -0.83 35.43
CA LEU A 520 -24.31 -1.84 36.07
C LEU A 520 -23.31 -1.23 37.06
N ALA A 521 -22.85 -0.01 36.83
CA ALA A 521 -21.96 0.70 37.75
C ALA A 521 -22.67 1.14 39.04
N LEU A 522 -23.93 1.56 38.97
CA LEU A 522 -24.76 1.90 40.13
C LEU A 522 -25.06 0.69 41.03
N ASN A 523 -25.37 -0.46 40.44
CA ASN A 523 -25.63 -1.70 41.18
C ASN A 523 -24.37 -2.24 41.91
N LYS A 524 -23.15 -1.98 41.40
CA LYS A 524 -21.92 -2.36 42.13
C LYS A 524 -21.61 -1.48 43.31
N MET A 525 -22.06 -0.22 43.35
CA MET A 525 -21.88 0.68 44.51
C MET A 525 -22.90 0.40 45.63
N GLU A 526 -24.11 -0.05 45.32
CA GLU A 526 -25.12 -0.38 46.35
C GLU A 526 -24.81 -1.67 47.15
N PHE A 527 -23.94 -2.57 46.62
CA PHE A 527 -23.54 -3.82 47.31
C PHE A 527 -22.17 -3.75 48.03
N SER A 528 -21.55 -2.55 48.15
CA SER A 528 -20.25 -2.36 48.82
C SER A 528 -20.39 -1.57 50.14
N HIS A 529 -21.57 -1.57 50.78
CA HIS A 529 -21.77 -1.04 52.15
C HIS A 529 -22.03 -2.14 53.15
#